data_b5789590706c08ca9fb327d2175e7780
#
_entry.id   b5789590706c08ca9fb327d2175e7780
#
_cell.length_a   1.000
_cell.length_b   1.000
_cell.length_c   1.000
_cell.angle_alpha   90.00
_cell.angle_beta   90.00
_cell.angle_gamma   90.00
#
_symmetry.space_group_name_H-M   'P 1'
#
loop_
_entity.id
_entity.type
_entity.pdbx_description
1 polymer ?
#
loop_
_entity_poly.entity_id
_entity_poly.type
_entity_poly.pdbx_seq_one_letter_code
_entity_poly.pdbx_strand_id
1 'polypeptide(L)'
;MNGHDVALVVAGIIGSGVALVHGILIQRLMVRPLASAESLFAEARVRWIVSWLLQFSTFNWFLGGLALIASIWFGPDARLVTGLLVGSSYLYGVFINFKATRGRHPAWILYGVALGLIAFGVNGSGG
;
A
#
# COMPACT_ATOMS: atom_id res chain seq x y z
N MET A 1 -12.25 20.69 -7.17
CA MET A 1 -11.57 19.41 -7.46
C MET A 1 -11.68 19.13 -8.95
N ASN A 2 -10.56 19.05 -9.63
CA ASN A 2 -10.53 18.66 -11.05
C ASN A 2 -10.42 17.13 -11.20
N GLY A 3 -10.43 16.62 -12.44
CA GLY A 3 -10.35 15.17 -12.70
C GLY A 3 -9.06 14.51 -12.18
N HIS A 4 -7.96 15.26 -12.17
CA HIS A 4 -6.67 14.80 -11.64
C HIS A 4 -6.68 14.69 -10.11
N ASP A 5 -7.30 15.64 -9.42
CA ASP A 5 -7.50 15.57 -7.97
C ASP A 5 -8.34 14.36 -7.59
N VAL A 6 -9.44 14.14 -8.32
CA VAL A 6 -10.32 12.98 -8.12
C VAL A 6 -9.53 11.67 -8.29
N ALA A 7 -8.68 11.59 -9.31
CA ALA A 7 -7.86 10.39 -9.54
C ALA A 7 -6.90 10.10 -8.37
N LEU A 8 -6.23 11.12 -7.83
CA LEU A 8 -5.35 10.97 -6.66
C LEU A 8 -6.11 10.56 -5.41
N VAL A 9 -7.28 11.15 -5.17
CA VAL A 9 -8.16 10.79 -4.04
C VAL A 9 -8.62 9.34 -4.16
N VAL A 10 -9.10 8.92 -5.34
CA VAL A 10 -9.55 7.53 -5.56
C VAL A 10 -8.39 6.55 -5.43
N ALA A 11 -7.21 6.87 -5.97
CA ALA A 11 -6.01 6.05 -5.79
C ALA A 11 -5.65 5.90 -4.31
N GLY A 12 -5.72 6.98 -3.55
CA GLY A 12 -5.45 6.97 -2.11
C GLY A 12 -6.46 6.12 -1.32
N ILE A 13 -7.75 6.21 -1.65
CA ILE A 13 -8.81 5.38 -1.04
C ILE A 13 -8.57 3.90 -1.34
N ILE A 14 -8.28 3.55 -2.60
CA ILE A 14 -7.97 2.18 -3.01
C ILE A 14 -6.76 1.67 -2.22
N GLY A 15 -5.67 2.43 -2.20
CA GLY A 15 -4.44 2.03 -1.52
C GLY A 15 -4.62 1.84 -0.02
N SER A 16 -5.26 2.78 0.66
CA SER A 16 -5.56 2.67 2.09
C SER A 16 -6.51 1.51 2.40
N GLY A 17 -7.54 1.31 1.57
CA GLY A 17 -8.49 0.20 1.73
C GLY A 17 -7.82 -1.16 1.55
N VAL A 18 -7.01 -1.33 0.51
CA VAL A 18 -6.24 -2.57 0.30
C VAL A 18 -5.26 -2.81 1.43
N ALA A 19 -4.60 -1.75 1.96
CA ALA A 19 -3.71 -1.85 3.10
C ALA A 19 -4.43 -2.38 4.36
N LEU A 20 -5.62 -1.89 4.66
CA LEU A 20 -6.41 -2.38 5.81
C LEU A 20 -6.76 -3.87 5.68
N VAL A 21 -7.24 -4.29 4.50
CA VAL A 21 -7.53 -5.70 4.24
C VAL A 21 -6.26 -6.55 4.35
N HIS A 22 -5.15 -6.06 3.77
CA HIS A 22 -3.84 -6.71 3.88
C HIS A 22 -3.41 -6.88 5.34
N GLY A 23 -3.54 -5.83 6.15
CA GLY A 23 -3.19 -5.87 7.58
C GLY A 23 -4.00 -6.91 8.35
N ILE A 24 -5.31 -7.04 8.08
CA ILE A 24 -6.16 -8.06 8.69
C ILE A 24 -5.71 -9.46 8.27
N LEU A 25 -5.37 -9.66 6.99
CA LEU A 25 -4.88 -10.94 6.48
C LEU A 25 -3.52 -11.31 7.08
N ILE A 26 -2.58 -10.38 7.12
CA ILE A 26 -1.27 -10.57 7.78
C ILE A 26 -1.46 -10.98 9.24
N GLN A 27 -2.32 -10.27 9.97
CA GLN A 27 -2.60 -10.57 11.37
C GLN A 27 -3.15 -12.00 11.56
N ARG A 28 -4.08 -12.40 10.71
CA ARG A 28 -4.74 -13.71 10.83
C ARG A 28 -3.88 -14.87 10.33
N LEU A 29 -3.20 -14.69 9.19
CA LEU A 29 -2.54 -15.78 8.48
C LEU A 29 -1.06 -15.93 8.84
N MET A 30 -0.42 -14.87 9.36
CA MET A 30 1.01 -14.87 9.65
C MET A 30 1.31 -14.56 11.11
N VAL A 31 0.82 -13.44 11.65
CA VAL A 31 1.19 -13.00 13.01
C VAL A 31 0.65 -13.95 14.07
N ARG A 32 -0.63 -14.34 14.00
CA ARG A 32 -1.21 -15.28 14.98
C ARG A 32 -0.55 -16.66 14.95
N PRO A 33 -0.37 -17.32 13.79
CA PRO A 33 0.35 -18.61 13.74
C PRO A 33 1.79 -18.49 14.22
N LEU A 34 2.49 -17.39 13.89
CA LEU A 34 3.85 -17.15 14.36
C LEU A 34 3.94 -17.03 15.89
N ALA A 35 2.96 -16.39 16.51
CA ALA A 35 2.92 -16.24 17.97
C ALA A 35 2.75 -17.59 18.70
N SER A 36 2.10 -18.58 18.06
CA SER A 36 1.88 -19.93 18.59
C SER A 36 2.95 -20.95 18.18
N ALA A 37 3.85 -20.60 17.23
CA ALA A 37 4.89 -21.50 16.75
C ALA A 37 6.10 -21.51 17.71
N GLU A 38 6.25 -22.55 18.50
CA GLU A 38 7.38 -22.70 19.44
C GLU A 38 8.72 -23.00 18.75
N SER A 39 8.70 -23.50 17.51
CA SER A 39 9.87 -24.11 16.87
C SER A 39 10.66 -23.22 15.91
N LEU A 40 10.07 -22.15 15.36
CA LEU A 40 10.72 -21.37 14.30
C LEU A 40 11.55 -20.17 14.83
N PHE A 41 11.15 -19.61 15.96
CA PHE A 41 11.87 -18.52 16.61
C PHE A 41 11.85 -18.76 18.12
N ALA A 42 12.93 -19.29 18.65
CA ALA A 42 13.04 -19.69 20.05
C ALA A 42 12.81 -18.52 21.03
N GLU A 43 13.13 -17.28 20.63
CA GLU A 43 13.00 -16.12 21.49
C GLU A 43 11.70 -15.34 21.28
N ALA A 44 10.96 -15.09 22.34
CA ALA A 44 9.75 -14.27 22.34
C ALA A 44 9.98 -12.87 21.73
N ARG A 45 11.16 -12.29 21.95
CA ARG A 45 11.56 -10.98 21.39
C ARG A 45 11.60 -11.00 19.87
N VAL A 46 12.14 -12.06 19.25
CA VAL A 46 12.23 -12.20 17.79
C VAL A 46 10.83 -12.31 17.19
N ARG A 47 9.95 -13.14 17.77
CA ARG A 47 8.56 -13.25 17.33
C ARG A 47 7.84 -11.91 17.37
N TRP A 48 8.07 -11.13 18.43
CA TRP A 48 7.49 -9.80 18.59
C TRP A 48 7.97 -8.84 17.49
N ILE A 49 9.28 -8.75 17.25
CA ILE A 49 9.86 -7.88 16.21
C ILE A 49 9.35 -8.28 14.82
N VAL A 50 9.34 -9.57 14.50
CA VAL A 50 8.86 -10.07 13.18
C VAL A 50 7.39 -9.72 12.99
N SER A 51 6.56 -9.84 14.02
CA SER A 51 5.14 -9.45 13.95
C SER A 51 4.96 -7.98 13.59
N TRP A 52 5.74 -7.08 14.17
CA TRP A 52 5.70 -5.65 13.84
C TRP A 52 6.23 -5.37 12.43
N LEU A 53 7.30 -6.04 12.01
CA LEU A 53 7.83 -5.91 10.65
C LEU A 53 6.83 -6.38 9.59
N LEU A 54 6.07 -7.43 9.87
CA LEU A 54 5.00 -7.88 8.97
C LEU A 54 3.89 -6.82 8.82
N GLN A 55 3.56 -6.09 9.87
CA GLN A 55 2.56 -5.01 9.81
C GLN A 55 3.11 -3.69 9.26
N PHE A 56 4.42 -3.56 9.11
CA PHE A 56 5.04 -2.33 8.63
C PHE A 56 4.60 -1.99 7.19
N SER A 57 4.45 -2.97 6.32
CA SER A 57 3.94 -2.77 4.96
C SER A 57 2.51 -2.22 4.96
N THR A 58 1.65 -2.75 5.83
CA THR A 58 0.28 -2.27 6.03
C THR A 58 0.26 -0.79 6.40
N PHE A 59 1.06 -0.42 7.39
CA PHE A 59 1.18 0.97 7.85
C PHE A 59 1.66 1.89 6.74
N ASN A 60 2.73 1.52 6.02
CA ASN A 60 3.27 2.33 4.94
C ASN A 60 2.30 2.51 3.77
N TRP A 61 1.62 1.45 3.36
CA TRP A 61 0.65 1.54 2.27
C TRP A 61 -0.57 2.37 2.66
N PHE A 62 -1.02 2.26 3.91
CA PHE A 62 -2.11 3.07 4.43
C PHE A 62 -1.73 4.55 4.46
N LEU A 63 -0.58 4.89 5.02
CA LEU A 63 -0.07 6.27 5.03
C LEU A 63 0.17 6.80 3.62
N GLY A 64 0.69 5.97 2.71
CA GLY A 64 0.86 6.33 1.31
C GLY A 64 -0.46 6.74 0.66
N GLY A 65 -1.52 5.99 0.91
CA GLY A 65 -2.86 6.34 0.42
C GLY A 65 -3.35 7.68 0.98
N LEU A 66 -3.17 7.92 2.28
CA LEU A 66 -3.49 9.22 2.89
C LEU A 66 -2.63 10.36 2.33
N ALA A 67 -1.35 10.11 2.08
CA ALA A 67 -0.44 11.10 1.48
C ALA A 67 -0.87 11.48 0.05
N LEU A 68 -1.35 10.53 -0.76
CA LEU A 68 -1.93 10.83 -2.08
C LEU A 68 -3.15 11.74 -1.97
N ILE A 69 -4.05 11.46 -1.03
CA ILE A 69 -5.22 12.30 -0.78
C ILE A 69 -4.77 13.69 -0.34
N ALA A 70 -3.84 13.78 0.60
CA ALA A 70 -3.35 15.06 1.10
C ALA A 70 -2.61 15.87 0.02
N SER A 71 -1.96 15.22 -0.93
CA SER A 71 -1.16 15.90 -1.97
C SER A 71 -1.96 16.85 -2.85
N ILE A 72 -3.30 16.71 -2.93
CA ILE A 72 -4.13 17.62 -3.73
C ILE A 72 -4.16 19.06 -3.21
N TRP A 73 -3.89 19.25 -1.91
CA TRP A 73 -3.83 20.59 -1.28
C TRP A 73 -2.43 21.22 -1.32
N PHE A 74 -1.43 20.46 -1.76
CA PHE A 74 -0.07 20.94 -1.94
C PHE A 74 0.22 21.16 -3.43
N GLY A 75 1.27 21.86 -3.77
CA GLY A 75 1.60 22.19 -5.17
C GLY A 75 1.93 20.97 -6.04
N PRO A 76 2.12 21.19 -7.36
CA PRO A 76 2.38 20.13 -8.33
C PRO A 76 3.61 19.29 -8.01
N ASP A 77 4.66 19.89 -7.47
CA ASP A 77 5.88 19.16 -7.08
C ASP A 77 5.60 18.15 -5.97
N ALA A 78 4.78 18.52 -4.99
CA ALA A 78 4.38 17.61 -3.92
C ALA A 78 3.55 16.43 -4.46
N ARG A 79 2.65 16.68 -5.42
CA ARG A 79 1.88 15.62 -6.10
C ARG A 79 2.79 14.66 -6.84
N LEU A 80 3.75 15.20 -7.60
CA LEU A 80 4.71 14.39 -8.35
C LEU A 80 5.56 13.52 -7.43
N VAL A 81 6.18 14.13 -6.40
CA VAL A 81 7.05 13.41 -5.47
C VAL A 81 6.27 12.35 -4.71
N THR A 82 5.08 12.70 -4.18
CA THR A 82 4.21 11.74 -3.49
C THR A 82 3.78 10.62 -4.42
N GLY A 83 3.37 10.95 -5.65
CA GLY A 83 2.98 9.96 -6.66
C GLY A 83 4.11 8.99 -7.01
N LEU A 84 5.33 9.48 -7.16
CA LEU A 84 6.50 8.64 -7.43
C LEU A 84 6.81 7.69 -6.26
N LEU A 85 6.85 8.21 -5.03
CA LEU A 85 7.16 7.39 -3.85
C LEU A 85 6.08 6.34 -3.58
N VAL A 86 4.81 6.76 -3.54
CA VAL A 86 3.69 5.86 -3.28
C VAL A 86 3.46 4.91 -4.46
N GLY A 87 3.57 5.41 -5.69
CA GLY A 87 3.46 4.59 -6.90
C GLY A 87 4.52 3.51 -6.95
N SER A 88 5.77 3.79 -6.59
CA SER A 88 6.84 2.79 -6.51
C SER A 88 6.51 1.70 -5.49
N SER A 89 5.98 2.09 -4.32
CA SER A 89 5.56 1.15 -3.28
C SER A 89 4.40 0.26 -3.75
N TYR A 90 3.41 0.84 -4.44
CA TYR A 90 2.27 0.08 -4.98
C TYR A 90 2.69 -0.84 -6.14
N LEU A 91 3.62 -0.41 -7.00
CA LEU A 91 4.20 -1.25 -8.05
C LEU A 91 4.89 -2.48 -7.45
N TYR A 92 5.66 -2.30 -6.39
CA TYR A 92 6.24 -3.41 -5.64
C TYR A 92 5.14 -4.34 -5.08
N GLY A 93 4.07 -3.76 -4.51
CA GLY A 93 2.90 -4.50 -4.04
C GLY A 93 2.22 -5.32 -5.14
N VAL A 94 2.03 -4.76 -6.35
CA VAL A 94 1.51 -5.48 -7.53
C VAL A 94 2.37 -6.71 -7.82
N PHE A 95 3.68 -6.51 -7.95
CA PHE A 95 4.61 -7.57 -8.32
C PHE A 95 4.63 -8.70 -7.29
N ILE A 96 4.75 -8.37 -6.00
CA ILE A 96 4.81 -9.38 -4.93
C ILE A 96 3.47 -10.13 -4.81
N ASN A 97 2.33 -9.42 -4.81
CA ASN A 97 1.03 -10.07 -4.72
C ASN A 97 0.76 -10.97 -5.92
N PHE A 98 1.10 -10.53 -7.14
CA PHE A 98 0.95 -11.35 -8.34
C PHE A 98 1.80 -12.62 -8.25
N LYS A 99 3.09 -12.51 -7.91
CA LYS A 99 3.99 -13.66 -7.76
C LYS A 99 3.56 -14.61 -6.64
N ALA A 100 3.29 -14.07 -5.45
CA ALA A 100 2.95 -14.88 -4.28
C ALA A 100 1.64 -15.65 -4.46
N THR A 101 0.66 -15.07 -5.15
CA THR A 101 -0.67 -15.66 -5.34
C THR A 101 -0.89 -16.27 -6.72
N ARG A 102 0.12 -16.22 -7.59
CA ARG A 102 0.00 -16.59 -9.01
C ARG A 102 -1.17 -15.91 -9.70
N GLY A 103 -1.40 -14.63 -9.37
CA GLY A 103 -2.48 -13.81 -9.91
C GLY A 103 -3.88 -14.10 -9.37
N ARG A 104 -4.04 -15.04 -8.44
CA ARG A 104 -5.36 -15.45 -7.92
C ARG A 104 -5.99 -14.47 -6.93
N HIS A 105 -5.20 -13.63 -6.28
CA HIS A 105 -5.70 -12.66 -5.31
C HIS A 105 -5.91 -11.29 -5.99
N PRO A 106 -7.06 -10.62 -5.79
CA PRO A 106 -7.42 -9.39 -6.53
C PRO A 106 -6.58 -8.14 -6.15
N ALA A 107 -5.80 -8.18 -5.08
CA ALA A 107 -5.05 -7.02 -4.59
C ALA A 107 -4.09 -6.42 -5.64
N TRP A 108 -3.47 -7.24 -6.49
CA TRP A 108 -2.58 -6.75 -7.54
C TRP A 108 -3.32 -5.94 -8.60
N ILE A 109 -4.59 -6.29 -8.91
CA ILE A 109 -5.44 -5.54 -9.84
C ILE A 109 -5.77 -4.17 -9.24
N LEU A 110 -6.17 -4.12 -7.97
CA LEU A 110 -6.51 -2.88 -7.28
C LEU A 110 -5.32 -1.92 -7.21
N TYR A 111 -4.14 -2.42 -6.87
CA TYR A 111 -2.92 -1.60 -6.92
C TYR A 111 -2.54 -1.19 -8.35
N GLY A 112 -2.78 -2.05 -9.35
CA GLY A 112 -2.60 -1.70 -10.76
C GLY A 112 -3.51 -0.54 -11.20
N VAL A 113 -4.77 -0.58 -10.80
CA VAL A 113 -5.73 0.53 -11.03
C VAL A 113 -5.26 1.79 -10.32
N ALA A 114 -4.85 1.70 -9.04
CA ALA A 114 -4.34 2.84 -8.29
C ALA A 114 -3.10 3.46 -8.98
N LEU A 115 -2.19 2.65 -9.53
CA LEU A 115 -1.03 3.14 -10.30
C LEU A 115 -1.44 3.93 -11.54
N GLY A 116 -2.41 3.43 -12.31
CA GLY A 116 -2.96 4.17 -13.47
C GLY A 116 -3.56 5.52 -13.06
N LEU A 117 -4.30 5.55 -11.96
CA LEU A 117 -4.89 6.77 -11.42
C LEU A 117 -3.82 7.75 -10.89
N ILE A 118 -2.75 7.26 -10.25
CA ILE A 118 -1.61 8.09 -9.82
C ILE A 118 -0.95 8.72 -11.04
N ALA A 119 -0.63 7.90 -12.07
CA ALA A 119 0.00 8.40 -13.29
C ALA A 119 -0.84 9.48 -13.99
N PHE A 120 -2.16 9.31 -14.04
CA PHE A 120 -3.06 10.33 -14.56
C PHE A 120 -3.11 11.55 -13.65
N GLY A 121 -3.23 11.35 -12.33
CA GLY A 121 -3.39 12.42 -11.34
C GLY A 121 -2.18 13.36 -11.25
N VAL A 122 -0.95 12.83 -11.36
CA VAL A 122 0.29 13.64 -11.28
C VAL A 122 0.56 14.43 -12.57
N ASN A 123 0.04 13.98 -13.73
CA ASN A 123 0.24 14.67 -15.00
C ASN A 123 -0.67 15.91 -15.18
N GLY A 124 -1.66 16.11 -14.32
CA GLY A 124 -2.59 17.24 -14.39
C GLY A 124 -2.07 18.58 -13.86
N SER A 125 -0.81 18.66 -13.49
CA SER A 125 -0.20 19.85 -12.91
C SER A 125 0.37 20.83 -13.96
N GLY A 126 0.08 20.66 -15.23
CA GLY A 126 0.60 21.46 -16.34
C GLY A 126 -0.43 22.40 -17.01
N GLY A 127 -1.52 22.75 -16.30
CA GLY A 127 -2.50 23.71 -16.78
C GLY A 127 -2.71 24.86 -15.81
#